data_8329c3bac46c8a73ca22f18dc5256694
#
_entry.id   8329c3bac46c8a73ca22f18dc5256694
#
_cell.length_a   1.000
_cell.length_b   1.000
_cell.length_c   1.000
_cell.angle_alpha   90.00
_cell.angle_beta   90.00
_cell.angle_gamma   90.00
#
_symmetry.space_group_name_H-M   'P 1'
#
loop_
_entity.id
_entity.type
_entity.pdbx_description
1 polymer ?
#
loop_
_entity_poly.entity_id
_entity_poly.type
_entity_poly.pdbx_seq_one_letter_code
_entity_poly.pdbx_strand_id
1 'polypeptide(L)'
;MDVQPMQKTTSFLLFLICAIAPAHAQRDLGIVDIRADSRTIGVRVSADVPQLNALALQAFQSHGRYHVLASGYAYDIRFSLAGPRQVRVDVAKRNGEAIASEMVPGTSDRNALLRAADFAVERTNGLGLKGYFASRIVFIGRATGYPEVYEGDLFFGEVRRITGDRADALMPRWSPDGSKVIYTSYLHGAPDIYVIDLATNQRRAFASYKGTNISARYSPDGRRVAMVLTGTGSPEIWVSDAAGRSPSRWTHADTVKASPCWSPDGSRLVFA
;
A
#
# COMPACT_ATOMS: atom_id res chain seq x y z
N MET A 1 1.02 -86.24 18.35
CA MET A 1 0.01 -85.19 18.10
C MET A 1 0.08 -84.21 19.25
N ASP A 2 0.98 -83.25 19.20
CA ASP A 2 1.21 -82.27 20.23
C ASP A 2 0.53 -80.95 19.81
N VAL A 3 -0.42 -80.51 20.63
CA VAL A 3 -1.09 -79.24 20.48
C VAL A 3 -0.36 -78.25 21.39
N GLN A 4 0.35 -77.34 20.78
CA GLN A 4 0.94 -76.20 21.50
C GLN A 4 -0.11 -75.15 21.86
N PRO A 5 -0.10 -74.46 23.02
CA PRO A 5 -0.99 -73.48 23.40
C PRO A 5 -0.59 -72.09 22.85
N MET A 6 -1.57 -71.39 22.30
CA MET A 6 -1.49 -70.04 21.76
C MET A 6 -1.19 -69.02 22.87
N GLN A 7 -0.03 -68.33 22.77
CA GLN A 7 0.28 -67.20 23.63
C GLN A 7 -0.58 -66.01 23.26
N LYS A 8 -1.33 -65.51 24.22
CA LYS A 8 -2.07 -64.23 24.15
C LYS A 8 -1.08 -63.08 24.36
N THR A 9 -0.76 -62.37 23.31
CA THR A 9 -0.05 -61.08 23.37
C THR A 9 -1.03 -59.99 23.79
N THR A 10 -0.87 -59.52 25.02
CA THR A 10 -1.63 -58.35 25.54
C THR A 10 -0.95 -57.11 25.00
N SER A 11 -1.55 -56.47 23.98
CA SER A 11 -1.16 -55.15 23.53
C SER A 11 -1.55 -54.11 24.56
N PHE A 12 -0.58 -53.49 25.22
CA PHE A 12 -0.75 -52.29 26.03
C PHE A 12 -0.90 -51.10 25.08
N LEU A 13 -2.13 -50.60 24.96
CA LEU A 13 -2.43 -49.36 24.27
C LEU A 13 -2.06 -48.19 25.20
N LEU A 14 -0.89 -47.59 24.94
CA LEU A 14 -0.43 -46.39 25.63
C LEU A 14 -1.27 -45.21 25.12
N PHE A 15 -2.28 -44.78 25.86
CA PHE A 15 -2.98 -43.52 25.59
C PHE A 15 -2.06 -42.34 25.93
N LEU A 16 -1.48 -41.74 24.89
CA LEU A 16 -0.78 -40.46 24.99
C LEU A 16 -1.86 -39.36 25.20
N ILE A 17 -2.09 -38.98 26.44
CA ILE A 17 -2.92 -37.80 26.75
C ILE A 17 -2.07 -36.58 26.39
N CYS A 18 -2.23 -36.05 25.15
CA CYS A 18 -1.80 -34.73 24.80
C CYS A 18 -2.62 -33.73 25.64
N ALA A 19 -2.02 -33.18 26.68
CA ALA A 19 -2.57 -32.02 27.35
C ALA A 19 -2.60 -30.87 26.33
N ILE A 20 -3.78 -30.63 25.74
CA ILE A 20 -4.04 -29.45 24.94
C ILE A 20 -4.01 -28.29 25.92
N ALA A 21 -2.88 -27.57 25.97
CA ALA A 21 -2.86 -26.26 26.62
C ALA A 21 -3.96 -25.40 25.97
N PRO A 22 -4.76 -24.68 26.75
CA PRO A 22 -5.78 -23.82 26.16
C PRO A 22 -5.08 -22.82 25.25
N ALA A 23 -5.31 -22.94 23.94
CA ALA A 23 -4.98 -21.91 23.01
C ALA A 23 -5.58 -20.63 23.58
N HIS A 24 -4.75 -19.62 23.80
CA HIS A 24 -5.21 -18.31 24.23
C HIS A 24 -6.28 -17.91 23.25
N ALA A 25 -7.50 -17.75 23.74
CA ALA A 25 -8.67 -17.47 22.97
C ALA A 25 -8.34 -16.28 22.04
N GLN A 26 -8.26 -16.57 20.76
CA GLN A 26 -8.31 -15.56 19.74
C GLN A 26 -9.58 -14.78 20.05
N ARG A 27 -9.45 -13.53 20.52
CA ARG A 27 -10.61 -12.70 20.78
C ARG A 27 -11.33 -12.60 19.44
N ASP A 28 -12.50 -13.20 19.38
CA ASP A 28 -13.43 -12.99 18.29
C ASP A 28 -13.74 -11.49 18.29
N LEU A 29 -13.21 -10.78 17.29
CA LEU A 29 -13.42 -9.35 17.13
C LEU A 29 -14.86 -9.03 16.70
N GLY A 30 -15.72 -10.05 16.64
CA GLY A 30 -17.07 -9.94 16.12
C GLY A 30 -17.07 -9.74 14.60
N ILE A 31 -18.19 -10.03 14.00
CA ILE A 31 -18.41 -9.66 12.58
C ILE A 31 -18.59 -8.15 12.56
N VAL A 32 -17.57 -7.42 12.12
CA VAL A 32 -17.72 -6.02 11.73
C VAL A 32 -18.53 -6.01 10.45
N ASP A 33 -19.85 -5.92 10.57
CA ASP A 33 -20.74 -5.73 9.43
C ASP A 33 -20.53 -4.30 8.91
N ILE A 34 -19.56 -4.13 8.03
CA ILE A 34 -19.38 -2.89 7.28
C ILE A 34 -20.49 -2.88 6.25
N ARG A 35 -21.66 -2.38 6.64
CA ARG A 35 -22.67 -1.97 5.66
C ARG A 35 -22.12 -0.78 4.93
N ALA A 36 -21.40 -1.03 3.84
CA ALA A 36 -21.18 -0.02 2.82
C ALA A 36 -22.58 0.48 2.45
N ASP A 37 -22.83 1.79 2.64
CA ASP A 37 -24.03 2.41 2.09
C ASP A 37 -23.99 2.15 0.59
N SER A 38 -24.76 1.17 0.13
CA SER A 38 -24.71 0.61 -1.23
C SER A 38 -25.29 1.55 -2.28
N ARG A 39 -25.67 2.78 -1.89
CA ARG A 39 -26.18 3.79 -2.81
C ARG A 39 -25.04 4.37 -3.62
N THR A 40 -24.87 3.88 -4.83
CA THR A 40 -23.98 4.51 -5.80
C THR A 40 -24.54 5.86 -6.23
N ILE A 41 -23.68 6.82 -6.51
CA ILE A 41 -24.01 8.14 -7.01
C ILE A 41 -23.92 8.11 -8.53
N GLY A 42 -25.04 8.32 -9.21
CA GLY A 42 -25.06 8.45 -10.67
C GLY A 42 -24.37 9.74 -11.11
N VAL A 43 -23.37 9.67 -11.97
CA VAL A 43 -22.64 10.82 -12.51
C VAL A 43 -22.55 10.75 -14.03
N ARG A 44 -22.66 11.89 -14.70
CA ARG A 44 -22.17 12.07 -16.06
C ARG A 44 -20.77 12.66 -15.98
N VAL A 45 -19.82 12.07 -16.70
CA VAL A 45 -18.42 12.49 -16.71
C VAL A 45 -17.98 12.74 -18.13
N SER A 46 -17.34 13.86 -18.41
CA SER A 46 -16.80 14.19 -19.72
C SER A 46 -15.55 15.07 -19.64
N ALA A 47 -14.69 14.98 -20.63
CA ALA A 47 -13.58 15.92 -20.84
C ALA A 47 -13.48 16.30 -22.32
N ASP A 48 -12.95 17.51 -22.57
CA ASP A 48 -12.79 18.08 -23.92
C ASP A 48 -11.66 17.42 -24.74
N VAL A 49 -10.67 16.82 -24.05
CA VAL A 49 -9.55 16.12 -24.69
C VAL A 49 -9.81 14.61 -24.63
N PRO A 50 -9.78 13.86 -25.77
CA PRO A 50 -10.12 12.42 -25.80
C PRO A 50 -9.36 11.56 -24.81
N GLN A 51 -8.04 11.78 -24.67
CA GLN A 51 -7.18 11.01 -23.75
C GLN A 51 -7.55 11.29 -22.29
N LEU A 52 -7.87 12.55 -21.96
CA LEU A 52 -8.33 12.95 -20.63
C LEU A 52 -9.74 12.44 -20.35
N ASN A 53 -10.61 12.40 -21.37
CA ASN A 53 -11.95 11.85 -21.25
C ASN A 53 -11.92 10.34 -20.91
N ALA A 54 -11.08 9.57 -21.60
CA ALA A 54 -10.91 8.15 -21.31
C ALA A 54 -10.44 7.91 -19.86
N LEU A 55 -9.48 8.73 -19.42
CA LEU A 55 -8.97 8.65 -18.03
C LEU A 55 -10.02 9.06 -17.00
N ALA A 56 -10.78 10.12 -17.25
CA ALA A 56 -11.84 10.56 -16.35
C ALA A 56 -12.92 9.49 -16.18
N LEU A 57 -13.35 8.87 -17.29
CA LEU A 57 -14.29 7.75 -17.26
C LEU A 57 -13.73 6.56 -16.48
N GLN A 58 -12.48 6.15 -16.75
CA GLN A 58 -11.81 5.07 -16.02
C GLN A 58 -11.76 5.35 -14.52
N ALA A 59 -11.40 6.57 -14.11
CA ALA A 59 -11.30 6.98 -12.72
C ALA A 59 -12.64 6.81 -12.00
N PHE A 60 -13.71 7.39 -12.52
CA PHE A 60 -15.02 7.31 -11.88
C PHE A 60 -15.65 5.91 -11.94
N GLN A 61 -15.38 5.13 -12.98
CA GLN A 61 -15.82 3.73 -13.08
C GLN A 61 -15.12 2.81 -12.07
N SER A 62 -13.85 3.10 -11.73
CA SER A 62 -13.08 2.32 -10.76
C SER A 62 -13.39 2.69 -9.29
N HIS A 63 -14.03 3.82 -9.05
CA HIS A 63 -14.37 4.30 -7.71
C HIS A 63 -15.69 3.69 -7.25
N GLY A 64 -15.73 2.62 -6.55
CA GLY A 64 -16.93 1.84 -6.18
C GLY A 64 -18.15 2.62 -5.66
N ARG A 65 -18.04 3.94 -5.43
CA ARG A 65 -19.13 4.84 -5.01
C ARG A 65 -19.88 5.46 -6.18
N TYR A 66 -19.31 5.49 -7.38
CA TYR A 66 -19.91 6.15 -8.54
C TYR A 66 -20.40 5.16 -9.59
N HIS A 67 -21.47 5.59 -10.27
CA HIS A 67 -21.98 4.92 -11.45
C HIS A 67 -22.01 5.93 -12.59
N VAL A 68 -21.19 5.73 -13.62
CA VAL A 68 -21.14 6.63 -14.77
C VAL A 68 -22.32 6.34 -15.70
N LEU A 69 -23.14 7.35 -15.95
CA LEU A 69 -24.40 7.25 -16.69
C LEU A 69 -24.48 8.31 -17.78
N ALA A 70 -25.07 7.93 -18.92
CA ALA A 70 -25.40 8.90 -19.99
C ALA A 70 -26.64 9.74 -19.64
N SER A 71 -27.59 9.16 -18.89
CA SER A 71 -28.82 9.81 -18.46
C SER A 71 -29.22 9.35 -17.05
N GLY A 72 -30.07 10.08 -16.35
CA GLY A 72 -30.52 9.71 -15.01
C GLY A 72 -29.48 9.96 -13.90
N TYR A 73 -28.39 10.65 -14.19
CA TYR A 73 -27.35 11.02 -13.24
C TYR A 73 -27.82 12.10 -12.25
N ALA A 74 -27.19 12.16 -11.09
CA ALA A 74 -27.40 13.22 -10.09
C ALA A 74 -26.51 14.43 -10.36
N TYR A 75 -25.27 14.18 -10.81
CA TYR A 75 -24.27 15.23 -11.06
C TYR A 75 -23.66 15.11 -12.45
N ASP A 76 -23.36 16.28 -13.03
CA ASP A 76 -22.61 16.45 -14.28
C ASP A 76 -21.23 17.01 -13.96
N ILE A 77 -20.19 16.26 -14.30
CA ILE A 77 -18.80 16.59 -14.02
C ILE A 77 -18.07 16.74 -15.35
N ARG A 78 -17.59 17.96 -15.61
CA ARG A 78 -16.91 18.29 -16.85
C ARG A 78 -15.50 18.76 -16.58
N PHE A 79 -14.56 18.23 -17.36
CA PHE A 79 -13.17 18.62 -17.31
C PHE A 79 -12.78 19.31 -18.61
N SER A 80 -12.02 20.39 -18.53
CA SER A 80 -11.45 21.08 -19.69
C SER A 80 -9.99 21.42 -19.45
N LEU A 81 -9.17 21.20 -20.48
CA LEU A 81 -7.75 21.54 -20.43
C LEU A 81 -7.63 23.07 -20.57
N ALA A 82 -7.26 23.74 -19.48
CA ALA A 82 -7.19 25.21 -19.43
C ALA A 82 -5.78 25.75 -19.79
N GLY A 83 -4.82 24.89 -19.94
CA GLY A 83 -3.42 25.18 -20.27
C GLY A 83 -2.54 24.01 -19.88
N PRO A 84 -1.23 24.07 -20.17
CA PRO A 84 -0.30 22.98 -19.81
C PRO A 84 -0.36 22.68 -18.31
N ARG A 85 -0.61 21.42 -17.96
CA ARG A 85 -0.68 20.94 -16.57
C ARG A 85 -1.75 21.62 -15.71
N GLN A 86 -2.83 22.10 -16.35
CA GLN A 86 -3.92 22.77 -15.66
C GLN A 86 -5.28 22.34 -16.23
N VAL A 87 -6.13 21.78 -15.39
CA VAL A 87 -7.47 21.30 -15.75
C VAL A 87 -8.50 22.07 -14.95
N ARG A 88 -9.50 22.63 -15.66
CA ARG A 88 -10.71 23.16 -15.05
C ARG A 88 -11.68 22.01 -14.83
N VAL A 89 -12.30 21.96 -13.67
CA VAL A 89 -13.40 21.06 -13.35
C VAL A 89 -14.64 21.88 -12.99
N ASP A 90 -15.73 21.58 -13.67
CA ASP A 90 -17.04 22.13 -13.41
C ASP A 90 -17.98 21.00 -12.92
N VAL A 91 -18.60 21.20 -11.76
CA VAL A 91 -19.53 20.26 -11.14
C VAL A 91 -20.90 20.93 -11.04
N ALA A 92 -21.91 20.29 -11.62
CA ALA A 92 -23.29 20.77 -11.57
C ALA A 92 -24.27 19.66 -11.18
N LYS A 93 -25.43 20.02 -10.62
CA LYS A 93 -26.54 19.09 -10.48
C LYS A 93 -27.19 18.81 -11.84
N ARG A 94 -27.99 17.74 -11.93
CA ARG A 94 -28.73 17.37 -13.16
C ARG A 94 -29.58 18.51 -13.73
N ASN A 95 -30.14 19.37 -12.87
CA ASN A 95 -30.97 20.51 -13.28
C ASN A 95 -30.16 21.72 -13.82
N GLY A 96 -28.83 21.59 -13.93
CA GLY A 96 -27.93 22.63 -14.38
C GLY A 96 -27.43 23.57 -13.27
N GLU A 97 -27.88 23.43 -12.03
CA GLU A 97 -27.40 24.23 -10.89
C GLU A 97 -25.91 23.96 -10.66
N ALA A 98 -25.07 24.98 -10.77
CA ALA A 98 -23.65 24.89 -10.52
C ALA A 98 -23.36 24.65 -9.02
N ILE A 99 -22.52 23.65 -8.72
CA ILE A 99 -22.07 23.35 -7.37
C ILE A 99 -20.68 23.93 -7.11
N ALA A 100 -19.76 23.68 -8.05
CA ALA A 100 -18.37 24.13 -7.94
C ALA A 100 -17.73 24.27 -9.33
N SER A 101 -16.75 25.15 -9.41
CA SER A 101 -15.84 25.28 -10.55
C SER A 101 -14.45 25.61 -10.00
N GLU A 102 -13.42 24.88 -10.44
CA GLU A 102 -12.05 25.02 -9.93
C GLU A 102 -11.02 24.83 -11.03
N MET A 103 -9.91 25.56 -10.92
CA MET A 103 -8.73 25.43 -11.76
C MET A 103 -7.69 24.63 -11.00
N VAL A 104 -7.43 23.41 -11.41
CA VAL A 104 -6.58 22.47 -10.69
C VAL A 104 -5.24 22.27 -11.40
N PRO A 105 -4.12 22.71 -10.81
CA PRO A 105 -2.79 22.48 -11.35
C PRO A 105 -2.31 21.04 -11.05
N GLY A 106 -1.42 20.53 -11.91
CA GLY A 106 -0.77 19.23 -11.74
C GLY A 106 0.69 19.23 -12.16
N THR A 107 1.35 18.09 -12.00
CA THR A 107 2.70 17.86 -12.53
C THR A 107 2.69 17.53 -14.03
N SER A 108 1.55 17.07 -14.54
CA SER A 108 1.21 16.82 -15.94
C SER A 108 -0.28 17.10 -16.16
N ASP A 109 -0.76 17.10 -17.40
CA ASP A 109 -2.19 17.21 -17.72
C ASP A 109 -2.97 16.04 -17.12
N ARG A 110 -2.40 14.85 -17.15
CA ARG A 110 -2.95 13.64 -16.54
C ARG A 110 -3.08 13.76 -15.02
N ASN A 111 -2.03 14.23 -14.35
CA ASN A 111 -2.07 14.45 -12.90
C ASN A 111 -3.05 15.58 -12.53
N ALA A 112 -3.10 16.66 -13.33
CA ALA A 112 -4.07 17.74 -13.12
C ALA A 112 -5.51 17.22 -13.21
N LEU A 113 -5.83 16.36 -14.21
CA LEU A 113 -7.14 15.72 -14.32
C LEU A 113 -7.47 14.85 -13.09
N LEU A 114 -6.55 14.01 -12.65
CA LEU A 114 -6.79 13.12 -11.50
C LEU A 114 -7.02 13.92 -10.21
N ARG A 115 -6.29 15.00 -10.01
CA ARG A 115 -6.52 15.93 -8.89
C ARG A 115 -7.87 16.68 -9.01
N ALA A 116 -8.25 17.06 -10.23
CA ALA A 116 -9.55 17.65 -10.51
C ALA A 116 -10.69 16.65 -10.27
N ALA A 117 -10.48 15.37 -10.58
CA ALA A 117 -11.42 14.29 -10.27
C ALA A 117 -11.56 14.07 -8.75
N ASP A 118 -10.47 14.14 -7.98
CA ASP A 118 -10.52 14.10 -6.51
C ASP A 118 -11.32 15.30 -5.95
N PHE A 119 -11.12 16.49 -6.51
CA PHE A 119 -11.93 17.66 -6.15
C PHE A 119 -13.43 17.42 -6.41
N ALA A 120 -13.78 16.86 -7.58
CA ALA A 120 -15.18 16.55 -7.90
C ALA A 120 -15.77 15.51 -6.93
N VAL A 121 -15.00 14.52 -6.49
CA VAL A 121 -15.41 13.55 -5.46
C VAL A 121 -15.74 14.27 -4.14
N GLU A 122 -14.91 15.19 -3.69
CA GLU A 122 -15.17 15.96 -2.47
C GLU A 122 -16.47 16.77 -2.54
N ARG A 123 -16.83 17.27 -3.72
CA ARG A 123 -18.05 18.08 -3.94
C ARG A 123 -19.32 17.28 -4.12
N THR A 124 -19.20 16.00 -4.51
CA THR A 124 -20.37 15.17 -4.83
C THR A 124 -20.62 14.05 -3.82
N ASN A 125 -19.62 13.60 -3.11
CA ASN A 125 -19.73 12.46 -2.19
C ASN A 125 -19.81 12.86 -0.71
N GLY A 126 -19.20 13.98 -0.31
CA GLY A 126 -19.13 14.43 1.08
C GLY A 126 -18.43 13.46 2.05
N LEU A 127 -18.31 12.21 1.66
CA LEU A 127 -17.71 11.08 2.37
C LEU A 127 -16.73 10.41 1.42
N GLY A 128 -15.54 10.09 1.86
CA GLY A 128 -14.63 9.30 1.04
C GLY A 128 -13.17 9.68 1.16
N LEU A 129 -12.35 8.90 0.48
CA LEU A 129 -10.90 9.08 0.43
C LEU A 129 -10.58 10.36 -0.36
N LYS A 130 -9.97 11.31 0.31
CA LYS A 130 -9.42 12.50 -0.34
C LYS A 130 -8.13 12.11 -1.07
N GLY A 131 -7.95 12.67 -2.29
CA GLY A 131 -6.74 12.45 -3.06
C GLY A 131 -6.55 11.02 -3.56
N TYR A 132 -7.62 10.27 -3.75
CA TYR A 132 -7.57 8.87 -4.19
C TYR A 132 -7.04 8.72 -5.63
N PHE A 133 -7.59 9.46 -6.58
CA PHE A 133 -7.24 9.33 -7.99
C PHE A 133 -5.82 9.82 -8.31
N ALA A 134 -5.40 10.91 -7.67
CA ALA A 134 -4.07 11.47 -7.83
C ALA A 134 -3.00 10.77 -6.97
N SER A 135 -3.36 9.68 -6.30
CA SER A 135 -2.42 8.89 -5.50
C SER A 135 -1.30 8.31 -6.38
N ARG A 136 -0.11 8.25 -5.79
CA ARG A 136 1.04 7.59 -6.39
C ARG A 136 1.27 6.23 -5.75
N ILE A 137 1.64 5.25 -6.55
CA ILE A 137 2.01 3.92 -6.11
C ILE A 137 3.50 3.69 -6.32
N VAL A 138 4.12 2.92 -5.43
CA VAL A 138 5.48 2.40 -5.60
C VAL A 138 5.40 0.88 -5.66
N PHE A 139 6.09 0.29 -6.63
CA PHE A 139 5.99 -1.14 -6.92
C PHE A 139 7.27 -1.70 -7.50
N ILE A 140 7.35 -3.02 -7.59
CA ILE A 140 8.44 -3.73 -8.27
C ILE A 140 8.02 -4.07 -9.70
N GLY A 141 8.82 -3.64 -10.66
CA GLY A 141 8.67 -3.98 -12.07
C GLY A 141 9.91 -4.71 -12.60
N ARG A 142 9.75 -5.49 -13.68
CA ARG A 142 10.81 -6.28 -14.30
C ARG A 142 11.08 -5.90 -15.76
N ALA A 143 10.72 -4.70 -16.18
CA ALA A 143 10.90 -4.24 -17.57
C ALA A 143 12.39 -4.25 -18.04
N THR A 144 13.34 -4.25 -17.12
CA THR A 144 14.77 -4.31 -17.40
C THR A 144 15.37 -5.73 -17.32
N GLY A 145 14.54 -6.74 -17.02
CA GLY A 145 14.99 -8.11 -16.72
C GLY A 145 15.30 -8.33 -15.24
N TYR A 146 15.48 -7.27 -14.45
CA TYR A 146 15.70 -7.31 -13.01
C TYR A 146 14.52 -6.71 -12.26
N PRO A 147 14.23 -7.16 -11.01
CA PRO A 147 13.26 -6.51 -10.13
C PRO A 147 13.79 -5.15 -9.70
N GLU A 148 13.21 -4.09 -10.23
CA GLU A 148 13.57 -2.70 -9.93
C GLU A 148 12.39 -1.96 -9.30
N VAL A 149 12.66 -0.90 -8.55
CA VAL A 149 11.63 -0.04 -7.97
C VAL A 149 11.12 0.93 -9.03
N TYR A 150 9.82 0.99 -9.17
CA TYR A 150 9.09 1.93 -10.02
C TYR A 150 8.10 2.72 -9.19
N GLU A 151 7.78 3.91 -9.65
CA GLU A 151 6.60 4.66 -9.22
C GLU A 151 5.66 4.90 -10.39
N GLY A 152 4.38 5.09 -10.10
CA GLY A 152 3.38 5.43 -11.10
C GLY A 152 2.17 6.12 -10.50
N ASP A 153 1.33 6.69 -11.38
CA ASP A 153 -0.03 7.06 -10.99
C ASP A 153 -0.89 5.81 -10.76
N LEU A 154 -2.04 5.96 -10.11
CA LEU A 154 -2.95 4.87 -9.77
C LEU A 154 -3.39 4.04 -10.98
N PHE A 155 -3.37 4.61 -12.19
CA PHE A 155 -3.82 4.00 -13.44
C PHE A 155 -2.66 3.58 -14.35
N PHE A 156 -1.41 3.61 -13.88
CA PHE A 156 -0.20 3.22 -14.62
C PHE A 156 0.02 3.94 -15.95
N GLY A 157 -0.57 5.12 -16.14
CA GLY A 157 -0.37 5.93 -17.35
C GLY A 157 0.93 6.73 -17.34
N GLU A 158 1.41 7.07 -16.16
CA GLU A 158 2.73 7.68 -15.95
C GLU A 158 3.54 6.78 -15.02
N VAL A 159 4.51 6.05 -15.57
CA VAL A 159 5.38 5.14 -14.83
C VAL A 159 6.83 5.59 -14.98
N ARG A 160 7.52 5.73 -13.86
CA ARG A 160 8.95 6.07 -13.81
C ARG A 160 9.72 5.00 -13.03
N ARG A 161 10.84 4.54 -13.61
CA ARG A 161 11.78 3.70 -12.90
C ARG A 161 12.58 4.55 -11.90
N ILE A 162 12.69 4.08 -10.66
CA ILE A 162 13.44 4.74 -9.58
C ILE A 162 14.85 4.13 -9.45
N THR A 163 14.98 2.80 -9.53
CA THR A 163 16.26 2.11 -9.40
C THR A 163 16.74 1.54 -10.74
N GLY A 164 18.03 1.31 -10.88
CA GLY A 164 18.64 0.77 -12.10
C GLY A 164 19.89 -0.03 -11.77
N ASP A 165 19.84 -0.84 -10.69
CA ASP A 165 21.01 -1.47 -10.08
C ASP A 165 21.37 -2.81 -10.71
N ARG A 166 20.49 -3.39 -11.52
CA ARG A 166 20.59 -4.76 -12.04
C ARG A 166 20.74 -5.80 -10.92
N ALA A 167 20.13 -5.51 -9.78
CA ALA A 167 20.06 -6.36 -8.59
C ALA A 167 18.63 -6.39 -8.09
N ASP A 168 18.26 -7.46 -7.38
CA ASP A 168 16.89 -7.60 -6.88
C ASP A 168 16.56 -6.51 -5.86
N ALA A 169 15.56 -5.70 -6.19
CA ALA A 169 14.92 -4.75 -5.29
C ALA A 169 13.57 -5.29 -4.84
N LEU A 170 13.24 -5.15 -3.56
CA LEU A 170 12.04 -5.74 -2.94
C LEU A 170 11.40 -4.77 -1.94
N MET A 171 10.11 -4.98 -1.66
CA MET A 171 9.38 -4.37 -0.55
C MET A 171 9.48 -2.82 -0.50
N PRO A 172 9.29 -2.10 -1.61
CA PRO A 172 9.37 -0.65 -1.60
C PRO A 172 8.23 -0.05 -0.77
N ARG A 173 8.52 1.04 -0.05
CA ARG A 173 7.56 1.79 0.76
C ARG A 173 7.85 3.28 0.67
N TRP A 174 6.78 4.07 0.65
CA TRP A 174 6.87 5.51 0.76
C TRP A 174 7.26 5.97 2.17
N SER A 175 8.01 7.06 2.27
CA SER A 175 7.97 7.89 3.48
C SER A 175 6.59 8.56 3.60
N PRO A 176 6.11 8.89 4.80
CA PRO A 176 4.77 9.48 4.99
C PRO A 176 4.56 10.80 4.24
N ASP A 177 5.61 11.57 4.02
CA ASP A 177 5.60 12.82 3.25
C ASP A 177 5.70 12.61 1.73
N GLY A 178 5.87 11.36 1.28
CA GLY A 178 6.01 11.01 -0.13
C GLY A 178 7.32 11.48 -0.79
N SER A 179 8.28 11.99 -0.03
CA SER A 179 9.56 12.50 -0.58
C SER A 179 10.60 11.41 -0.83
N LYS A 180 10.46 10.26 -0.17
CA LYS A 180 11.44 9.17 -0.20
C LYS A 180 10.77 7.82 -0.41
N VAL A 181 11.57 6.89 -0.94
CA VAL A 181 11.23 5.46 -0.99
C VAL A 181 12.29 4.69 -0.21
N ILE A 182 11.86 3.85 0.74
CA ILE A 182 12.69 2.88 1.44
C ILE A 182 12.41 1.49 0.86
N TYR A 183 13.43 0.69 0.63
CA TYR A 183 13.31 -0.62 0.00
C TYR A 183 14.45 -1.54 0.39
N THR A 184 14.28 -2.83 0.17
CA THR A 184 15.35 -3.84 0.32
C THR A 184 16.03 -4.05 -1.03
N SER A 185 17.37 -4.15 -1.07
CA SER A 185 18.13 -4.45 -2.28
C SER A 185 19.24 -5.45 -2.02
N TYR A 186 19.48 -6.31 -3.00
CA TYR A 186 20.60 -7.25 -3.04
C TYR A 186 21.81 -6.69 -3.80
N LEU A 187 21.94 -5.37 -3.91
CA LEU A 187 22.99 -4.68 -4.67
C LEU A 187 24.42 -5.16 -4.34
N HIS A 188 24.68 -5.53 -3.10
CA HIS A 188 25.97 -6.04 -2.65
C HIS A 188 25.96 -7.54 -2.26
N GLY A 189 25.03 -8.30 -2.84
CA GLY A 189 24.91 -9.75 -2.67
C GLY A 189 24.08 -10.19 -1.45
N ALA A 190 24.08 -9.43 -0.36
CA ALA A 190 23.19 -9.62 0.79
C ALA A 190 22.05 -8.59 0.79
N PRO A 191 20.88 -8.91 1.38
CA PRO A 191 19.78 -7.97 1.45
C PRO A 191 20.04 -6.90 2.48
N ASP A 192 20.15 -5.67 2.01
CA ASP A 192 20.27 -4.45 2.81
C ASP A 192 19.09 -3.50 2.54
N ILE A 193 18.83 -2.63 3.51
CA ILE A 193 17.81 -1.61 3.37
C ILE A 193 18.44 -0.32 2.82
N TYR A 194 17.85 0.20 1.76
CA TYR A 194 18.23 1.46 1.13
C TYR A 194 17.09 2.46 1.21
N VAL A 195 17.45 3.74 1.18
CA VAL A 195 16.52 4.84 1.00
C VAL A 195 16.98 5.71 -0.16
N ILE A 196 16.05 6.10 -1.01
CA ILE A 196 16.27 7.03 -2.12
C ILE A 196 15.40 8.28 -1.91
N ASP A 197 16.01 9.44 -2.04
CA ASP A 197 15.35 10.73 -2.08
C ASP A 197 14.91 11.02 -3.52
N LEU A 198 13.63 11.26 -3.73
CA LEU A 198 13.06 11.35 -5.08
C LEU A 198 13.30 12.70 -5.76
N ALA A 199 13.57 13.75 -4.97
CA ALA A 199 13.87 15.08 -5.53
C ALA A 199 15.31 15.16 -6.03
N THR A 200 16.24 14.55 -5.29
CA THR A 200 17.69 14.58 -5.62
C THR A 200 18.16 13.33 -6.36
N ASN A 201 17.33 12.28 -6.37
CA ASN A 201 17.68 10.93 -6.82
C ASN A 201 18.89 10.32 -6.10
N GLN A 202 19.21 10.84 -4.91
CA GLN A 202 20.31 10.32 -4.10
C GLN A 202 19.87 9.11 -3.28
N ARG A 203 20.64 8.05 -3.39
CA ARG A 203 20.45 6.81 -2.65
C ARG A 203 21.54 6.66 -1.58
N ARG A 204 21.17 6.13 -0.42
CA ARG A 204 22.09 5.70 0.63
C ARG A 204 21.62 4.39 1.27
N ALA A 205 22.56 3.65 1.81
CA ALA A 205 22.23 2.57 2.74
C ALA A 205 21.53 3.16 3.96
N PHE A 206 20.42 2.53 4.36
CA PHE A 206 19.68 2.87 5.57
C PHE A 206 20.04 1.93 6.72
N ALA A 207 20.06 0.62 6.45
CA ALA A 207 20.54 -0.41 7.36
C ALA A 207 21.29 -1.48 6.55
N SER A 208 22.55 -1.72 6.92
CA SER A 208 23.46 -2.71 6.35
C SER A 208 24.27 -3.33 7.48
N TYR A 209 23.55 -4.00 8.39
CA TYR A 209 24.14 -4.72 9.53
C TYR A 209 24.47 -6.17 9.11
N LYS A 210 25.29 -6.84 9.91
CA LYS A 210 25.56 -8.26 9.71
C LYS A 210 24.26 -9.07 9.63
N GLY A 211 24.15 -9.95 8.62
CA GLY A 211 22.98 -10.77 8.36
C GLY A 211 21.99 -10.13 7.39
N THR A 212 20.73 -10.40 7.55
CA THR A 212 19.63 -9.91 6.68
C THR A 212 19.03 -8.64 7.22
N ASN A 213 18.85 -7.64 6.36
CA ASN A 213 18.24 -6.34 6.66
C ASN A 213 17.07 -6.11 5.69
N ILE A 214 15.82 -6.25 6.14
CA ILE A 214 14.66 -6.25 5.26
C ILE A 214 13.43 -5.56 5.88
N SER A 215 12.38 -5.40 5.05
CA SER A 215 11.01 -5.06 5.47
C SER A 215 10.88 -3.74 6.24
N ALA A 216 11.62 -2.70 5.85
CA ALA A 216 11.55 -1.41 6.51
C ALA A 216 10.23 -0.68 6.28
N ARG A 217 9.70 -0.05 7.33
CA ARG A 217 8.49 0.79 7.29
C ARG A 217 8.61 2.00 8.19
N TYR A 218 8.36 3.17 7.64
CA TYR A 218 8.21 4.40 8.43
C TYR A 218 6.98 4.34 9.33
N SER A 219 7.08 4.91 10.51
CA SER A 219 5.91 5.26 11.33
C SER A 219 5.08 6.35 10.63
N PRO A 220 3.77 6.46 10.90
CA PRO A 220 2.89 7.44 10.26
C PRO A 220 3.36 8.90 10.41
N ASP A 221 4.01 9.22 11.54
CA ASP A 221 4.59 10.54 11.80
C ASP A 221 5.97 10.77 11.14
N GLY A 222 6.51 9.75 10.46
CA GLY A 222 7.80 9.79 9.77
C GLY A 222 9.03 9.84 10.67
N ARG A 223 8.89 9.71 11.99
CA ARG A 223 10.00 9.89 12.95
C ARG A 223 10.77 8.60 13.21
N ARG A 224 10.16 7.44 13.00
CA ARG A 224 10.75 6.13 13.28
C ARG A 224 10.64 5.21 12.07
N VAL A 225 11.49 4.19 12.04
CA VAL A 225 11.44 3.11 11.05
C VAL A 225 11.51 1.77 11.75
N ALA A 226 10.49 0.93 11.54
CA ALA A 226 10.52 -0.47 11.93
C ALA A 226 11.12 -1.30 10.81
N MET A 227 11.94 -2.30 11.13
CA MET A 227 12.61 -3.17 10.18
C MET A 227 12.89 -4.54 10.80
N VAL A 228 13.20 -5.51 9.95
CA VAL A 228 13.61 -6.85 10.37
C VAL A 228 15.12 -6.97 10.19
N LEU A 229 15.83 -7.30 11.26
CA LEU A 229 17.28 -7.56 11.24
C LEU A 229 17.55 -8.95 11.84
N THR A 230 18.54 -9.67 11.26
CA THR A 230 18.93 -11.03 11.74
C THR A 230 20.30 -11.06 12.43
N GLY A 231 20.93 -9.92 12.65
CA GLY A 231 22.30 -9.84 13.20
C GLY A 231 22.47 -10.48 14.57
N THR A 232 21.40 -10.77 15.30
CA THR A 232 21.39 -11.48 16.60
C THR A 232 21.10 -12.97 16.50
N GLY A 233 21.05 -13.54 15.28
CA GLY A 233 20.82 -14.97 15.01
C GLY A 233 19.45 -15.29 14.42
N SER A 234 18.37 -14.72 14.94
CA SER A 234 17.00 -14.88 14.42
C SER A 234 16.42 -13.55 13.91
N PRO A 235 15.43 -13.59 12.98
CA PRO A 235 14.74 -12.38 12.53
C PRO A 235 13.98 -11.72 13.66
N GLU A 236 14.32 -10.47 13.97
CA GLU A 236 13.71 -9.68 15.03
C GLU A 236 13.27 -8.32 14.50
N ILE A 237 12.25 -7.74 15.16
CA ILE A 237 11.82 -6.37 14.87
C ILE A 237 12.73 -5.40 15.61
N TRP A 238 13.29 -4.48 14.85
CA TRP A 238 14.10 -3.37 15.31
C TRP A 238 13.44 -2.06 14.93
N VAL A 239 13.63 -1.05 15.75
CA VAL A 239 13.13 0.30 15.50
C VAL A 239 14.28 1.28 15.63
N SER A 240 14.44 2.15 14.62
CA SER A 240 15.42 3.24 14.60
C SER A 240 14.74 4.61 14.47
N ASP A 241 15.51 5.68 14.55
CA ASP A 241 15.06 6.99 14.07
C ASP A 241 14.87 6.99 12.54
N ALA A 242 14.27 8.05 11.98
CA ALA A 242 14.02 8.19 10.55
C ALA A 242 15.30 8.25 9.68
N ALA A 243 16.45 8.47 10.30
CA ALA A 243 17.74 8.46 9.61
C ALA A 243 18.45 7.10 9.64
N GLY A 244 17.88 6.10 10.32
CA GLY A 244 18.48 4.78 10.52
C GLY A 244 19.44 4.68 11.68
N ARG A 245 19.49 5.70 12.56
CA ARG A 245 20.40 5.74 13.71
C ARG A 245 19.75 5.14 14.95
N SER A 246 20.61 4.70 15.89
CA SER A 246 20.19 4.18 17.19
C SER A 246 19.12 3.08 17.12
N PRO A 247 19.30 2.02 16.31
CA PRO A 247 18.35 0.95 16.25
C PRO A 247 18.26 0.22 17.59
N SER A 248 17.04 -0.02 18.07
CA SER A 248 16.76 -0.78 19.28
C SER A 248 15.93 -2.02 18.92
N ARG A 249 16.24 -3.15 19.54
CA ARG A 249 15.52 -4.40 19.37
C ARG A 249 14.23 -4.38 20.20
N TRP A 250 13.10 -4.65 19.54
CA TRP A 250 11.77 -4.61 20.17
C TRP A 250 11.19 -5.99 20.47
N THR A 251 11.70 -7.03 19.80
CA THR A 251 11.25 -8.43 20.02
C THR A 251 12.42 -9.31 20.43
N HIS A 252 12.17 -10.33 21.26
CA HIS A 252 13.18 -11.16 21.90
C HIS A 252 12.80 -12.64 22.00
N ALA A 253 11.94 -13.16 21.12
CA ALA A 253 11.52 -14.57 21.17
C ALA A 253 12.14 -15.37 20.01
N ASP A 254 12.31 -16.66 20.21
CA ASP A 254 12.96 -17.59 19.25
C ASP A 254 12.08 -17.97 18.03
N THR A 255 11.12 -17.12 17.68
CA THR A 255 10.27 -17.29 16.51
C THR A 255 10.62 -16.26 15.44
N VAL A 256 10.42 -16.61 14.18
CA VAL A 256 10.60 -15.67 13.05
C VAL A 256 9.61 -14.53 13.17
N LYS A 257 10.08 -13.30 13.02
CA LYS A 257 9.24 -12.10 12.93
C LYS A 257 9.43 -11.47 11.56
N ALA A 258 8.32 -11.09 10.95
CA ALA A 258 8.32 -10.54 9.61
C ALA A 258 7.28 -9.41 9.47
N SER A 259 7.43 -8.63 8.41
CA SER A 259 6.43 -7.69 7.91
C SER A 259 5.85 -6.72 8.95
N PRO A 260 6.68 -5.96 9.69
CA PRO A 260 6.18 -5.01 10.68
C PRO A 260 5.26 -3.97 10.02
N CYS A 261 4.17 -3.62 10.70
CA CYS A 261 3.25 -2.59 10.28
C CYS A 261 2.82 -1.73 11.49
N TRP A 262 2.92 -0.44 11.35
CA TRP A 262 2.49 0.51 12.36
C TRP A 262 0.96 0.66 12.40
N SER A 263 0.41 0.85 13.57
CA SER A 263 -0.95 1.36 13.71
C SER A 263 -1.06 2.78 13.14
N PRO A 264 -2.26 3.24 12.71
CA PRO A 264 -2.42 4.57 12.12
C PRO A 264 -1.95 5.73 13.01
N ASP A 265 -2.04 5.57 14.34
CA ASP A 265 -1.56 6.53 15.33
C ASP A 265 -0.06 6.38 15.66
N GLY A 266 0.63 5.39 15.10
CA GLY A 266 2.04 5.10 15.35
C GLY A 266 2.36 4.56 16.74
N SER A 267 1.35 4.22 17.55
CA SER A 267 1.55 3.76 18.94
C SER A 267 1.88 2.28 19.05
N ARG A 268 1.51 1.47 18.05
CA ARG A 268 1.66 0.01 18.05
C ARG A 268 2.29 -0.50 16.78
N LEU A 269 2.90 -1.68 16.89
CA LEU A 269 3.38 -2.47 15.77
C LEU A 269 2.65 -3.82 15.76
N VAL A 270 2.20 -4.22 14.56
CA VAL A 270 1.74 -5.58 14.24
C VAL A 270 2.80 -6.21 13.36
N PHE A 271 3.08 -7.49 13.56
CA PHE A 271 4.03 -8.26 12.76
C PHE A 271 3.57 -9.73 12.68
N ALA A 272 4.05 -10.47 11.70
CA ALA A 272 3.82 -11.91 11.56
C ALA A 272 4.95 -12.71 12.21
#